data_c88974bde6de051d3d897c408a8eda1f
#
_entry.id   c88974bde6de051d3d897c408a8eda1f
#
_cell.length_a   1.000
_cell.length_b   1.000
_cell.length_c   1.000
_cell.angle_alpha   90.00
_cell.angle_beta   90.00
_cell.angle_gamma   90.00
#
_symmetry.space_group_name_H-M   'P 1'
#
loop_
_entity.id
_entity.type
_entity.pdbx_description
1 polymer ?
#
loop_
_entity_poly.entity_id
_entity_poly.type
_entity_poly.pdbx_seq_one_letter_code
_entity_poly.pdbx_strand_id
1 'polypeptide(L)'
;MKNVTFCGQVTLPAIGQGTWYMGERADQRQREVSALRAGLDLGLRLIDTAEMYADGGAEKVVGEALAGRRDEAFLVSKVYPWNAGGQKIVAACEESLRRLKTDYLDLYLLHWAGSFSFEETVEGMERLIAQGKIRRWGVSNLDYDDMQALWRIPRGQQCATNQVLYHLA
;
A
#
# COMPACT_ATOMS: atom_id res chain seq x y z
N MET A 1 -14.69 -16.49 7.30
CA MET A 1 -14.52 -15.02 7.36
C MET A 1 -15.36 -14.40 6.24
N LYS A 2 -15.97 -13.21 6.48
CA LYS A 2 -16.71 -12.48 5.42
C LYS A 2 -15.71 -11.94 4.39
N ASN A 3 -16.03 -12.10 3.12
CA ASN A 3 -15.24 -11.57 2.01
C ASN A 3 -15.94 -10.37 1.37
N VAL A 4 -15.16 -9.49 0.78
CA VAL A 4 -15.61 -8.34 -0.02
C VAL A 4 -14.96 -8.39 -1.39
N THR A 5 -15.65 -7.89 -2.41
CA THR A 5 -15.07 -7.73 -3.75
C THR A 5 -14.44 -6.36 -3.85
N PHE A 6 -13.15 -6.32 -4.10
CA PHE A 6 -12.37 -5.10 -4.29
C PHE A 6 -12.22 -4.82 -5.80
N CYS A 7 -12.56 -3.61 -6.22
CA CYS A 7 -12.50 -3.16 -7.62
C CYS A 7 -13.19 -4.11 -8.62
N GLY A 8 -14.25 -4.81 -8.21
CA GLY A 8 -14.99 -5.74 -9.06
C GLY A 8 -14.23 -7.00 -9.52
N GLN A 9 -12.98 -7.19 -9.09
CA GLN A 9 -12.10 -8.23 -9.64
C GLN A 9 -11.39 -9.09 -8.59
N VAL A 10 -11.16 -8.57 -7.39
CA VAL A 10 -10.39 -9.27 -6.35
C VAL A 10 -11.27 -9.51 -5.15
N THR A 11 -11.36 -10.75 -4.73
CA THR A 11 -12.06 -11.13 -3.50
C THR A 11 -11.07 -11.16 -2.34
N LEU A 12 -11.31 -10.33 -1.33
CA LEU A 12 -10.47 -10.19 -0.15
C LEU A 12 -11.28 -10.42 1.12
N PRO A 13 -10.65 -10.90 2.20
CA PRO A 13 -11.26 -10.83 3.53
C PRO A 13 -11.62 -9.39 3.88
N ALA A 14 -12.76 -9.19 4.55
CA ALA A 14 -13.20 -7.87 4.99
C ALA A 14 -12.30 -7.26 6.08
N ILE A 15 -11.39 -8.05 6.65
CA ILE A 15 -10.43 -7.65 7.68
C ILE A 15 -9.02 -7.95 7.14
N GLY A 16 -8.11 -7.02 7.32
CA GLY A 16 -6.70 -7.13 6.99
C GLY A 16 -5.80 -6.94 8.20
N GLN A 17 -4.51 -7.03 7.97
CA GLN A 17 -3.44 -6.83 8.96
C GLN A 17 -2.76 -5.49 8.70
N GLY A 18 -2.85 -4.54 9.64
CA GLY A 18 -2.13 -3.28 9.60
C GLY A 18 -0.78 -3.40 10.31
N THR A 19 0.21 -2.66 9.83
CA THR A 19 1.59 -2.72 10.35
C THR A 19 2.09 -1.40 10.94
N TRP A 20 1.21 -0.45 11.16
CA TRP A 20 1.58 0.79 11.85
C TRP A 20 2.10 0.42 13.26
N TYR A 21 3.20 0.99 13.67
CA TYR A 21 3.99 0.65 14.88
C TYR A 21 4.80 -0.65 14.82
N MET A 22 4.80 -1.41 13.73
CA MET A 22 5.74 -2.52 13.55
C MET A 22 7.09 -2.01 13.03
N GLY A 23 8.16 -2.73 13.38
CA GLY A 23 9.51 -2.43 12.93
C GLY A 23 10.22 -1.31 13.68
N GLU A 24 9.62 -0.74 14.73
CA GLU A 24 10.23 0.31 15.57
C GLU A 24 11.31 -0.24 16.50
N ARG A 25 11.16 -1.50 16.93
CA ARG A 25 12.02 -2.11 17.93
C ARG A 25 12.60 -3.44 17.44
N ALA A 26 13.92 -3.54 17.45
CA ALA A 26 14.61 -4.74 17.00
C ALA A 26 14.26 -5.99 17.82
N ASP A 27 14.03 -5.84 19.13
CA ASP A 27 13.67 -6.93 20.05
C ASP A 27 12.25 -7.47 19.83
N GLN A 28 11.35 -6.72 19.15
CA GLN A 28 9.99 -7.13 18.81
C GLN A 28 9.87 -7.78 17.42
N ARG A 29 10.86 -7.59 16.57
CA ARG A 29 10.82 -7.96 15.15
C ARG A 29 10.35 -9.39 14.90
N GLN A 30 10.93 -10.37 15.60
CA GLN A 30 10.57 -11.78 15.42
C GLN A 30 9.11 -12.07 15.82
N ARG A 31 8.63 -11.39 16.84
CA ARG A 31 7.24 -11.50 17.30
C ARG A 31 6.27 -10.89 16.28
N GLU A 32 6.61 -9.75 15.70
CA GLU A 32 5.83 -9.08 14.66
C GLU A 32 5.76 -9.94 13.39
N VAL A 33 6.87 -10.49 12.94
CA VAL A 33 6.92 -11.44 11.81
C VAL A 33 6.03 -12.66 12.08
N SER A 34 6.10 -13.24 13.28
CA SER A 34 5.28 -14.38 13.66
C SER A 34 3.79 -14.05 13.70
N ALA A 35 3.43 -12.84 14.16
CA ALA A 35 2.04 -12.38 14.18
C ALA A 35 1.45 -12.25 12.76
N LEU A 36 2.20 -11.65 11.81
CA LEU A 36 1.77 -11.54 10.42
C LEU A 36 1.59 -12.92 9.76
N ARG A 37 2.52 -13.85 10.02
CA ARG A 37 2.40 -15.23 9.52
C ARG A 37 1.20 -15.96 10.09
N ALA A 38 0.93 -15.84 11.38
CA ALA A 38 -0.26 -16.39 12.00
C ALA A 38 -1.54 -15.79 11.39
N GLY A 39 -1.55 -14.50 11.09
CA GLY A 39 -2.66 -13.86 10.38
C GLY A 39 -2.88 -14.46 8.98
N LEU A 40 -1.81 -14.71 8.21
CA LEU A 40 -1.92 -15.40 6.92
C LEU A 40 -2.48 -16.82 7.08
N ASP A 41 -2.04 -17.57 8.10
CA ASP A 41 -2.55 -18.92 8.38
C ASP A 41 -4.06 -18.92 8.71
N LEU A 42 -4.56 -17.81 9.26
CA LEU A 42 -5.99 -17.58 9.51
C LEU A 42 -6.73 -17.00 8.28
N GLY A 43 -6.05 -16.79 7.17
CA GLY A 43 -6.64 -16.26 5.94
C GLY A 43 -6.73 -14.73 5.86
N LEU A 44 -6.07 -13.97 6.76
CA LEU A 44 -5.98 -12.51 6.72
C LEU A 44 -4.96 -12.08 5.64
N ARG A 45 -5.34 -12.20 4.38
CA ARG A 45 -4.46 -12.04 3.23
C ARG A 45 -4.11 -10.59 2.92
N LEU A 46 -4.95 -9.62 3.29
CA LEU A 46 -4.67 -8.20 3.11
C LEU A 46 -3.64 -7.76 4.15
N ILE A 47 -2.48 -7.27 3.70
CA ILE A 47 -1.44 -6.69 4.57
C ILE A 47 -1.21 -5.25 4.14
N ASP A 48 -1.42 -4.32 5.06
CA ASP A 48 -1.26 -2.88 4.87
C ASP A 48 -0.01 -2.38 5.58
N THR A 49 0.88 -1.77 4.80
CA THR A 49 2.10 -1.12 5.28
C THR A 49 2.31 0.24 4.60
N ALA A 50 3.41 0.92 4.87
CA ALA A 50 3.84 2.15 4.22
C ALA A 50 5.35 2.39 4.39
N GLU A 51 5.97 3.13 3.46
CA GLU A 51 7.36 3.57 3.62
C GLU A 51 7.55 4.43 4.87
N MET A 52 6.49 5.13 5.32
CA MET A 52 6.48 5.94 6.53
C MET A 52 6.63 5.12 7.81
N TYR A 53 6.10 3.90 7.87
CA TYR A 53 5.97 3.17 9.12
C TYR A 53 7.35 2.70 9.61
N ALA A 54 7.79 3.24 10.75
CA ALA A 54 9.12 3.02 11.31
C ALA A 54 10.25 3.28 10.28
N ASP A 55 10.08 4.32 9.43
CA ASP A 55 11.03 4.68 8.37
C ASP A 55 11.43 3.47 7.48
N GLY A 56 10.41 2.77 7.01
CA GLY A 56 10.54 1.53 6.23
C GLY A 56 10.83 0.27 7.06
N GLY A 57 10.86 0.38 8.39
CA GLY A 57 11.03 -0.74 9.30
C GLY A 57 9.89 -1.75 9.20
N ALA A 58 8.64 -1.26 9.12
CA ALA A 58 7.46 -2.10 8.95
C ALA A 58 7.50 -2.89 7.64
N GLU A 59 7.92 -2.26 6.52
CA GLU A 59 8.08 -2.97 5.24
C GLU A 59 9.12 -4.09 5.33
N LYS A 60 10.21 -3.90 6.10
CA LYS A 60 11.20 -4.97 6.33
C LYS A 60 10.61 -6.14 7.12
N VAL A 61 9.78 -5.87 8.14
CA VAL A 61 9.06 -6.91 8.90
C VAL A 61 8.11 -7.67 7.99
N VAL A 62 7.34 -6.97 7.16
CA VAL A 62 6.43 -7.58 6.18
C VAL A 62 7.22 -8.44 5.18
N GLY A 63 8.32 -7.94 4.63
CA GLY A 63 9.17 -8.70 3.71
C GLY A 63 9.70 -10.01 4.30
N GLU A 64 10.04 -10.02 5.60
CA GLU A 64 10.43 -11.25 6.31
C GLU A 64 9.24 -12.19 6.54
N ALA A 65 8.09 -11.63 6.89
CA ALA A 65 6.87 -12.43 7.08
C ALA A 65 6.43 -13.13 5.80
N LEU A 66 6.58 -12.47 4.65
CA LEU A 66 6.17 -12.97 3.34
C LEU A 66 7.23 -13.85 2.65
N ALA A 67 8.40 -14.07 3.25
CA ALA A 67 9.43 -14.92 2.66
C ALA A 67 8.91 -16.34 2.39
N GLY A 68 8.86 -16.72 1.10
CA GLY A 68 8.29 -17.97 0.60
C GLY A 68 6.77 -18.03 0.54
N ARG A 69 6.06 -16.91 0.83
CA ARG A 69 4.59 -16.83 0.93
C ARG A 69 3.99 -15.61 0.25
N ARG A 70 4.76 -14.94 -0.64
CA ARG A 70 4.32 -13.68 -1.28
C ARG A 70 2.97 -13.80 -1.97
N ASP A 71 2.73 -14.90 -2.64
CA ASP A 71 1.49 -15.15 -3.41
C ASP A 71 0.24 -15.34 -2.54
N GLU A 72 0.41 -15.56 -1.25
CA GLU A 72 -0.71 -15.67 -0.31
C GLU A 72 -1.26 -14.29 0.09
N ALA A 73 -0.47 -13.22 -0.06
CA ALA A 73 -0.83 -11.89 0.41
C ALA A 73 -1.32 -10.97 -0.72
N PHE A 74 -2.32 -10.14 -0.39
CA PHE A 74 -2.62 -8.91 -1.11
C PHE A 74 -1.89 -7.77 -0.38
N LEU A 75 -0.79 -7.32 -0.96
CA LEU A 75 0.17 -6.41 -0.33
C LEU A 75 -0.09 -4.97 -0.73
N VAL A 76 -0.31 -4.12 0.27
CA VAL A 76 -0.53 -2.68 0.12
C VAL A 76 0.64 -1.93 0.74
N SER A 77 1.21 -0.97 0.03
CA SER A 77 2.12 0.03 0.60
C SER A 77 1.74 1.44 0.14
N LYS A 78 2.37 2.46 0.72
CA LYS A 78 2.01 3.86 0.49
C LYS A 78 3.26 4.70 0.28
N VAL A 79 3.16 5.66 -0.65
CA VAL A 79 4.20 6.65 -0.92
C VAL A 79 3.94 7.94 -0.15
N TYR A 80 4.99 8.54 0.41
CA TYR A 80 4.92 9.89 0.96
C TYR A 80 4.51 10.92 -0.11
N PRO A 81 3.72 11.94 0.23
CA PRO A 81 3.29 12.94 -0.72
C PRO A 81 4.46 13.70 -1.39
N TRP A 82 5.58 13.92 -0.69
CA TRP A 82 6.77 14.57 -1.26
C TRP A 82 7.62 13.66 -2.16
N ASN A 83 7.27 12.40 -2.27
CA ASN A 83 7.83 11.42 -3.21
C ASN A 83 6.86 11.08 -4.34
N ALA A 84 5.63 11.61 -4.33
CA ALA A 84 4.53 11.14 -5.16
C ALA A 84 4.50 11.70 -6.60
N GLY A 85 5.59 12.26 -7.10
CA GLY A 85 5.65 12.81 -8.46
C GLY A 85 6.98 12.64 -9.17
N GLY A 86 6.96 12.84 -10.50
CA GLY A 86 8.14 12.77 -11.37
C GLY A 86 8.88 11.44 -11.29
N GLN A 87 10.20 11.48 -11.12
CA GLN A 87 11.05 10.31 -10.94
C GLN A 87 11.07 9.81 -9.47
N LYS A 88 10.68 10.65 -8.52
CA LYS A 88 10.73 10.31 -7.10
C LYS A 88 9.81 9.16 -6.76
N ILE A 89 8.60 9.10 -7.35
CA ILE A 89 7.63 8.04 -7.08
C ILE A 89 8.16 6.67 -7.51
N VAL A 90 8.91 6.62 -8.62
CA VAL A 90 9.53 5.37 -9.10
C VAL A 90 10.61 4.91 -8.13
N ALA A 91 11.51 5.82 -7.73
CA ALA A 91 12.56 5.51 -6.77
C ALA A 91 11.99 5.09 -5.41
N ALA A 92 10.96 5.77 -4.90
CA ALA A 92 10.31 5.41 -3.64
C ALA A 92 9.66 4.02 -3.70
N CYS A 93 8.98 3.70 -4.80
CA CYS A 93 8.40 2.37 -5.01
C CYS A 93 9.47 1.28 -5.05
N GLU A 94 10.56 1.51 -5.77
CA GLU A 94 11.70 0.56 -5.85
C GLU A 94 12.32 0.30 -4.47
N GLU A 95 12.48 1.35 -3.65
CA GLU A 95 12.96 1.21 -2.28
C GLU A 95 11.98 0.44 -1.40
N SER A 96 10.68 0.66 -1.54
CA SER A 96 9.63 -0.14 -0.87
C SER A 96 9.71 -1.60 -1.28
N LEU A 97 9.78 -1.90 -2.58
CA LEU A 97 9.92 -3.26 -3.09
C LEU A 97 11.19 -3.96 -2.57
N ARG A 98 12.30 -3.22 -2.49
CA ARG A 98 13.56 -3.74 -1.93
C ARG A 98 13.41 -4.10 -0.45
N ARG A 99 12.77 -3.25 0.37
CA ARG A 99 12.50 -3.54 1.79
C ARG A 99 11.56 -4.71 1.98
N LEU A 100 10.53 -4.79 1.13
CA LEU A 100 9.51 -5.85 1.11
C LEU A 100 10.01 -7.17 0.50
N LYS A 101 11.18 -7.15 -0.17
CA LYS A 101 11.78 -8.32 -0.85
C LYS A 101 10.82 -8.95 -1.87
N THR A 102 10.17 -8.12 -2.68
CA THR A 102 9.21 -8.53 -3.71
C THR A 102 9.39 -7.67 -4.95
N ASP A 103 8.93 -8.16 -6.11
CA ASP A 103 9.01 -7.45 -7.37
C ASP A 103 7.77 -6.61 -7.67
N TYR A 104 6.69 -6.79 -6.90
CA TYR A 104 5.44 -6.07 -7.12
C TYR A 104 4.63 -5.83 -5.85
N LEU A 105 3.80 -4.78 -5.89
CA LEU A 105 2.71 -4.51 -4.95
C LEU A 105 1.36 -4.81 -5.62
N ASP A 106 0.40 -5.30 -4.86
CA ASP A 106 -0.97 -5.47 -5.34
C ASP A 106 -1.70 -4.13 -5.41
N LEU A 107 -1.38 -3.22 -4.49
CA LEU A 107 -1.92 -1.87 -4.41
C LEU A 107 -0.87 -0.90 -3.86
N TYR A 108 -0.69 0.24 -4.53
CA TYR A 108 0.18 1.32 -4.06
C TYR A 108 -0.63 2.60 -3.90
N LEU A 109 -0.52 3.25 -2.75
CA LEU A 109 -1.35 4.40 -2.39
C LEU A 109 -0.51 5.68 -2.26
N LEU A 110 -1.06 6.81 -2.71
CA LEU A 110 -0.65 8.12 -2.21
C LEU A 110 -1.13 8.22 -0.75
N HIS A 111 -0.22 8.46 0.20
CA HIS A 111 -0.55 8.38 1.64
C HIS A 111 -1.48 9.51 2.10
N TRP A 112 -1.33 10.73 1.55
CA TRP A 112 -2.21 11.91 1.64
C TRP A 112 -1.84 12.91 0.55
N ALA A 113 -2.68 13.91 0.31
CA ALA A 113 -2.41 14.96 -0.67
C ALA A 113 -1.17 15.79 -0.28
N GLY A 114 -0.30 16.08 -1.25
CA GLY A 114 0.95 16.82 -1.05
C GLY A 114 1.07 18.01 -1.99
N SER A 115 2.30 18.41 -2.27
CA SER A 115 2.63 19.53 -3.17
C SER A 115 2.68 19.16 -4.64
N PHE A 116 2.79 17.88 -4.99
CA PHE A 116 2.65 17.43 -6.36
C PHE A 116 1.20 17.48 -6.82
N SER A 117 0.98 17.83 -8.08
CA SER A 117 -0.37 17.76 -8.66
C SER A 117 -0.85 16.29 -8.75
N PHE A 118 -2.15 16.10 -8.80
CA PHE A 118 -2.70 14.75 -9.00
C PHE A 118 -2.31 14.18 -10.37
N GLU A 119 -2.14 15.03 -11.40
CA GLU A 119 -1.65 14.63 -12.72
C GLU A 119 -0.26 14.01 -12.63
N GLU A 120 0.69 14.64 -11.93
CA GLU A 120 2.05 14.10 -11.73
C GLU A 120 2.03 12.78 -10.97
N THR A 121 1.18 12.68 -9.96
CA THR A 121 1.03 11.45 -9.17
C THR A 121 0.43 10.32 -10.02
N VAL A 122 -0.65 10.59 -10.76
CA VAL A 122 -1.29 9.59 -11.63
C VAL A 122 -0.35 9.13 -12.73
N GLU A 123 0.37 10.03 -13.39
CA GLU A 123 1.40 9.68 -14.38
C GLU A 123 2.48 8.76 -13.79
N GLY A 124 2.91 9.02 -12.57
CA GLY A 124 3.87 8.19 -11.86
C GLY A 124 3.33 6.80 -11.55
N MET A 125 2.10 6.71 -11.07
CA MET A 125 1.41 5.43 -10.79
C MET A 125 1.20 4.59 -12.05
N GLU A 126 0.76 5.22 -13.15
CA GLU A 126 0.61 4.56 -14.44
C GLU A 126 1.95 4.03 -14.99
N ARG A 127 3.02 4.77 -14.80
CA ARG A 127 4.38 4.32 -15.15
C ARG A 127 4.77 3.08 -14.34
N LEU A 128 4.46 3.04 -13.05
CA LEU A 128 4.73 1.89 -12.20
C LEU A 128 3.91 0.65 -12.61
N ILE A 129 2.64 0.85 -13.04
CA ILE A 129 1.83 -0.22 -13.63
C ILE A 129 2.48 -0.74 -14.92
N ALA A 130 2.87 0.16 -15.83
CA ALA A 130 3.51 -0.23 -17.09
C ALA A 130 4.82 -1.01 -16.89
N GLN A 131 5.54 -0.72 -15.79
CA GLN A 131 6.75 -1.44 -15.38
C GLN A 131 6.47 -2.75 -14.63
N GLY A 132 5.20 -3.07 -14.35
CA GLY A 132 4.81 -4.26 -13.60
C GLY A 132 5.12 -4.21 -12.11
N LYS A 133 5.54 -3.04 -11.57
CA LYS A 133 5.90 -2.86 -10.15
C LYS A 133 4.70 -2.76 -9.23
N ILE A 134 3.57 -2.31 -9.75
CA ILE A 134 2.30 -2.28 -9.01
C ILE A 134 1.19 -2.85 -9.90
N ARG A 135 0.20 -3.47 -9.29
CA ARG A 135 -0.97 -4.00 -10.01
C ARG A 135 -2.10 -2.98 -10.09
N ARG A 136 -2.24 -2.16 -9.08
CA ARG A 136 -3.27 -1.11 -8.94
C ARG A 136 -2.69 0.04 -8.14
N TRP A 137 -3.29 1.20 -8.31
CA TRP A 137 -3.00 2.35 -7.46
C TRP A 137 -4.28 2.92 -6.85
N GLY A 138 -4.10 3.70 -5.79
CA GLY A 138 -5.16 4.41 -5.11
C GLY A 138 -4.60 5.53 -4.27
N VAL A 139 -5.43 6.05 -3.40
CA VAL A 139 -5.09 7.16 -2.50
C VAL A 139 -5.47 6.83 -1.07
N SER A 140 -5.06 7.68 -0.15
CA SER A 140 -5.40 7.60 1.27
C SER A 140 -5.59 9.02 1.80
N ASN A 141 -6.54 9.18 2.73
CA ASN A 141 -6.81 10.44 3.42
C ASN A 141 -7.14 11.63 2.50
N LEU A 142 -7.66 11.41 1.31
CA LEU A 142 -8.19 12.45 0.47
C LEU A 142 -9.63 12.77 0.90
N ASP A 143 -9.97 14.05 0.98
CA ASP A 143 -11.32 14.49 1.23
C ASP A 143 -12.18 14.44 -0.05
N TYR A 144 -13.41 14.95 0.05
CA TYR A 144 -14.36 14.95 -1.06
C TYR A 144 -13.88 15.82 -2.23
N ASP A 145 -13.36 17.01 -1.95
CA ASP A 145 -12.92 17.96 -2.98
C ASP A 145 -11.67 17.45 -3.70
N ASP A 146 -10.71 16.88 -2.96
CA ASP A 146 -9.54 16.20 -3.49
C ASP A 146 -9.91 15.03 -4.40
N MET A 147 -10.88 14.21 -3.97
CA MET A 147 -11.35 13.08 -4.80
C MET A 147 -12.06 13.56 -6.06
N GLN A 148 -12.83 14.66 -6.00
CA GLN A 148 -13.41 15.25 -7.19
C GLN A 148 -12.36 15.80 -8.14
N ALA A 149 -11.32 16.48 -7.62
CA ALA A 149 -10.21 16.99 -8.41
C ALA A 149 -9.48 15.83 -9.11
N LEU A 150 -9.15 14.78 -8.36
CA LEU A 150 -8.52 13.57 -8.90
C LEU A 150 -9.36 12.94 -10.04
N TRP A 151 -10.67 12.84 -9.89
CA TRP A 151 -11.54 12.20 -10.89
C TRP A 151 -11.73 13.01 -12.17
N ARG A 152 -11.46 14.32 -12.17
CA ARG A 152 -11.54 15.19 -13.35
C ARG A 152 -10.34 15.06 -14.28
N ILE A 153 -9.22 14.57 -13.79
CA ILE A 153 -8.01 14.41 -14.59
C ILE A 153 -8.02 13.11 -15.41
N PRO A 154 -7.30 13.05 -16.52
CA PRO A 154 -7.16 11.82 -17.31
C PRO A 154 -6.67 10.66 -16.44
N ARG A 155 -7.34 9.52 -16.53
CA ARG A 155 -7.05 8.28 -15.75
C ARG A 155 -7.28 8.36 -14.24
N GLY A 156 -7.68 9.51 -13.70
CA GLY A 156 -8.02 9.63 -12.28
C GLY A 156 -9.12 8.65 -11.83
N GLN A 157 -10.04 8.29 -12.72
CA GLN A 157 -11.11 7.30 -12.47
C GLN A 157 -10.60 5.86 -12.33
N GLN A 158 -9.31 5.60 -12.62
CA GLN A 158 -8.68 4.29 -12.39
C GLN A 158 -8.21 4.13 -10.93
N CYS A 159 -8.34 5.16 -10.12
CA CYS A 159 -8.10 5.10 -8.68
C CYS A 159 -8.93 3.98 -8.05
N ALA A 160 -8.26 2.97 -7.51
CA ALA A 160 -8.90 1.76 -7.02
C ALA A 160 -9.60 1.96 -5.68
N THR A 161 -9.13 2.88 -4.85
CA THR A 161 -9.66 3.13 -3.50
C THR A 161 -9.14 4.45 -2.93
N ASN A 162 -9.87 4.96 -1.95
CA ASN A 162 -9.39 5.95 -0.99
C ASN A 162 -9.43 5.30 0.41
N GLN A 163 -8.27 5.03 0.99
CA GLN A 163 -8.16 4.47 2.34
C GLN A 163 -8.28 5.60 3.37
N VAL A 164 -9.34 5.59 4.13
CA VAL A 164 -9.64 6.63 5.13
C VAL A 164 -9.83 6.05 6.52
N LEU A 165 -9.60 6.89 7.54
CA LEU A 165 -9.93 6.55 8.92
C LEU A 165 -11.46 6.41 9.04
N TYR A 166 -11.90 5.28 9.59
CA TYR A 166 -13.31 5.02 9.83
C TYR A 166 -13.49 4.39 11.23
N HIS A 167 -14.12 5.11 12.12
CA HIS A 167 -14.37 4.69 13.51
C HIS A 167 -15.66 5.33 14.05
N LEU A 168 -16.10 4.89 15.21
CA LEU A 168 -17.35 5.32 15.86
C LEU A 168 -17.17 6.50 16.84
N ALA A 169 -16.03 7.19 16.85
CA ALA A 169 -15.78 8.30 17.77
C ALA A 169 -16.28 9.62 17.21
#